data_9ec2b25fcffac363f9f6adffa91b1550
#
_entry.id   9ec2b25fcffac363f9f6adffa91b1550
#
_cell.length_a   1.000
_cell.length_b   1.000
_cell.length_c   1.000
_cell.angle_alpha   90.00
_cell.angle_beta   90.00
_cell.angle_gamma   90.00
#
_symmetry.space_group_name_H-M   'P 1'
#
loop_
_entity.id
_entity.type
_entity.pdbx_description
1 polymer ?
#
loop_
_entity_poly.entity_id
_entity_poly.type
_entity_poly.pdbx_seq_one_letter_code
_entity_poly.pdbx_strand_id
1 'polypeptide(L)'
;MNKRKVHYKSALAYYEIAEGIKDFMKDNTAIVCIGTDKCIGDCLGPLVGTILEENLFPLPIYGTISNPIHALNIDKRLEEINKLHPDACIIGIDAC
;
A
#
# COMPACT_ATOMS: atom_id res chain seq x y z
N MET A 1 9.71 -2.36 9.24
CA MET A 1 8.38 -2.28 8.60
C MET A 1 7.35 -3.01 9.44
N ASN A 2 6.25 -2.37 9.75
CA ASN A 2 5.17 -3.02 10.48
C ASN A 2 4.25 -3.78 9.54
N LYS A 3 3.88 -4.98 9.94
CA LYS A 3 2.94 -5.81 9.21
C LYS A 3 1.67 -5.95 10.02
N ARG A 4 0.54 -5.78 9.36
CA ARG A 4 -0.78 -5.98 9.97
C ARG A 4 -1.62 -6.89 9.11
N LYS A 5 -2.39 -7.73 9.79
CA LYS A 5 -3.39 -8.56 9.12
C LYS A 5 -4.76 -7.96 9.39
N VAL A 6 -5.51 -7.73 8.33
CA VAL A 6 -6.85 -7.16 8.41
C VAL A 6 -7.76 -7.98 7.50
N HIS A 7 -9.00 -8.21 7.94
CA HIS A 7 -9.99 -8.90 7.12
C HIS A 7 -10.76 -7.88 6.28
N TYR A 8 -10.64 -7.98 4.96
CA TYR A 8 -11.18 -6.99 4.02
C TYR A 8 -12.53 -7.45 3.45
N LYS A 9 -13.56 -7.44 4.27
CA LYS A 9 -14.89 -7.89 3.84
C LYS A 9 -15.94 -6.79 3.78
N SER A 10 -15.57 -5.57 4.18
CA SER A 10 -16.55 -4.50 4.26
C SER A 10 -15.87 -3.13 4.29
N ALA A 11 -16.68 -2.07 4.31
CA ALA A 11 -16.20 -0.70 4.46
C ALA A 11 -15.42 -0.48 5.75
N LEU A 12 -15.64 -1.31 6.77
CA LEU A 12 -14.88 -1.22 8.02
C LEU A 12 -13.40 -1.49 7.81
N ALA A 13 -13.05 -2.27 6.79
CA ALA A 13 -11.66 -2.57 6.49
C ALA A 13 -10.84 -1.30 6.23
N TYR A 14 -11.42 -0.33 5.54
CA TYR A 14 -10.73 0.93 5.30
C TYR A 14 -10.34 1.61 6.62
N TYR A 15 -11.26 1.70 7.55
CA TYR A 15 -11.01 2.36 8.84
C TYR A 15 -9.98 1.62 9.66
N GLU A 16 -9.99 0.30 9.63
CA GLU A 16 -9.00 -0.51 10.32
C GLU A 16 -7.59 -0.31 9.74
N ILE A 17 -7.48 -0.27 8.41
CA ILE A 17 -6.22 -0.01 7.74
C ILE A 17 -5.71 1.40 8.05
N ALA A 18 -6.58 2.39 7.93
CA ALA A 18 -6.22 3.78 8.18
C ALA A 18 -5.76 3.98 9.62
N GLU A 19 -6.43 3.37 10.57
CA GLU A 19 -6.06 3.43 11.98
C GLU A 19 -4.70 2.78 12.22
N GLY A 20 -4.43 1.67 11.55
CA GLY A 20 -3.13 0.99 11.67
C GLY A 20 -1.97 1.79 11.10
N ILE A 21 -2.21 2.61 10.09
CA ILE A 21 -1.19 3.43 9.44
C ILE A 21 -1.00 4.77 10.16
N LYS A 22 -2.02 5.24 10.83
CA LYS A 22 -2.08 6.58 11.41
C LYS A 22 -0.86 6.96 12.24
N ASP A 23 -0.36 6.04 13.05
CA ASP A 23 0.78 6.31 13.93
C ASP A 23 2.09 6.46 13.17
N PHE A 24 2.13 6.05 11.91
CA PHE A 24 3.31 6.12 11.06
C PHE A 24 3.22 7.25 10.03
N MET A 25 2.10 7.97 10.00
CA MET A 25 1.90 9.04 9.04
C MET A 25 2.74 10.26 9.37
N LYS A 26 3.43 10.76 8.34
CA LYS A 26 4.19 12.00 8.39
C LYS A 26 3.83 12.80 7.15
N ASP A 27 4.15 14.09 7.14
CA ASP A 27 3.79 14.97 6.02
C ASP A 27 4.31 14.48 4.67
N ASN A 28 5.51 13.90 4.66
CA ASN A 28 6.11 13.38 3.44
C ASN A 28 6.19 11.85 3.52
N THR A 29 5.06 11.20 3.36
CA THR A 29 4.95 9.74 3.44
C THR A 29 4.24 9.22 2.20
N ALA A 30 4.72 8.10 1.66
CA ALA A 30 4.07 7.37 0.57
C ALA A 30 3.79 5.94 1.02
N ILE A 31 2.65 5.40 0.59
CA ILE A 31 2.24 4.03 0.89
C ILE A 31 2.58 3.15 -0.32
N VAL A 32 3.33 2.10 -0.09
CA VAL A 32 3.71 1.13 -1.13
C VAL A 32 3.14 -0.22 -0.75
N CYS A 33 2.19 -0.71 -1.55
CA CYS A 33 1.55 -1.99 -1.34
C CYS A 33 2.18 -3.02 -2.29
N ILE A 34 2.64 -4.13 -1.75
CA ILE A 34 3.40 -5.12 -2.50
C ILE A 34 2.60 -6.40 -2.63
N GLY A 35 2.50 -6.92 -3.84
CA GLY A 35 1.81 -8.16 -4.13
C GLY A 35 1.28 -8.19 -5.55
N THR A 36 0.61 -9.28 -5.90
CA THR A 36 0.04 -9.47 -7.23
C THR A 36 -1.42 -9.90 -7.09
N ASP A 37 -2.23 -9.59 -8.11
CA ASP A 37 -3.62 -10.03 -8.18
C ASP A 37 -3.77 -11.46 -8.70
N LYS A 38 -2.67 -12.10 -9.08
CA LYS A 38 -2.70 -13.42 -9.73
C LYS A 38 -2.74 -14.60 -8.77
N CYS A 39 -2.35 -14.40 -7.52
CA CYS A 39 -2.31 -15.45 -6.51
C CYS A 39 -3.12 -15.03 -5.30
N ILE A 40 -3.95 -15.92 -4.79
CA ILE A 40 -4.87 -15.59 -3.68
C ILE A 40 -4.15 -15.01 -2.47
N GLY A 41 -2.99 -15.56 -2.10
CA GLY A 41 -2.24 -15.06 -0.95
C GLY A 41 -1.56 -13.72 -1.18
N ASP A 42 -1.25 -13.39 -2.44
CA ASP A 42 -0.45 -12.21 -2.79
C ASP A 42 -1.27 -11.00 -3.21
N CYS A 43 -2.58 -11.12 -3.29
CA CYS A 43 -3.41 -9.98 -3.69
C CYS A 43 -3.76 -9.05 -2.52
N LEU A 44 -3.39 -9.40 -1.32
CA LEU A 44 -3.75 -8.62 -0.14
C LEU A 44 -3.16 -7.21 -0.17
N GLY A 45 -1.90 -7.07 -0.54
CA GLY A 45 -1.27 -5.76 -0.68
C GLY A 45 -1.98 -4.87 -1.67
N PRO A 46 -2.15 -5.29 -2.94
CA PRO A 46 -2.88 -4.51 -3.94
C PRO A 46 -4.31 -4.22 -3.54
N LEU A 47 -4.99 -5.15 -2.86
CA LEU A 47 -6.35 -4.92 -2.38
C LEU A 47 -6.39 -3.81 -1.33
N VAL A 48 -5.46 -3.80 -0.40
CA VAL A 48 -5.34 -2.72 0.59
C VAL A 48 -5.12 -1.39 -0.12
N GLY A 49 -4.21 -1.34 -1.08
CA GLY A 49 -3.94 -0.12 -1.83
C GLY A 49 -5.16 0.40 -2.54
N THR A 50 -5.93 -0.49 -3.17
CA THR A 50 -7.16 -0.13 -3.87
C THR A 50 -8.20 0.43 -2.90
N ILE A 51 -8.37 -0.21 -1.74
CA ILE A 51 -9.31 0.27 -0.73
C ILE A 51 -8.93 1.68 -0.25
N LEU A 52 -7.65 1.91 0.02
CA LEU A 52 -7.20 3.23 0.45
C LEU A 52 -7.42 4.29 -0.62
N GLU A 53 -7.10 3.97 -1.87
CA GLU A 53 -7.27 4.91 -2.98
C GLU A 53 -8.74 5.24 -3.22
N GLU A 54 -9.62 4.25 -3.22
CA GLU A 54 -11.05 4.45 -3.42
C GLU A 54 -11.69 5.30 -2.32
N ASN A 55 -11.14 5.28 -1.12
CA ASN A 55 -11.63 6.08 0.00
C ASN A 55 -10.87 7.39 0.18
N LEU A 56 -10.10 7.80 -0.82
CA LEU A 56 -9.40 9.09 -0.84
C LEU A 56 -8.46 9.28 0.36
N PHE A 57 -7.74 8.23 0.71
CA PHE A 57 -6.76 8.31 1.79
C PHE A 57 -5.76 9.45 1.49
N PRO A 58 -5.39 10.27 2.47
CA PRO A 58 -4.67 11.54 2.23
C PRO A 58 -3.20 11.42 1.87
N LEU A 59 -2.68 10.23 1.64
CA LEU A 59 -1.29 10.01 1.24
C LEU A 59 -1.23 9.35 -0.14
N PRO A 60 -0.12 9.53 -0.88
CA PRO A 60 0.09 8.81 -2.14
C PRO A 60 0.08 7.30 -1.92
N ILE A 61 -0.65 6.58 -2.77
CA ILE A 61 -0.80 5.13 -2.70
C ILE A 61 -0.24 4.52 -3.98
N TYR A 62 0.63 3.53 -3.85
CA TYR A 62 1.22 2.80 -4.95
C TYR A 62 1.03 1.30 -4.76
N GLY A 63 0.84 0.57 -5.85
CA GLY A 63 0.67 -0.87 -5.78
C GLY A 63 -0.77 -1.30 -5.60
N THR A 64 -1.69 -0.69 -6.34
CA THR A 64 -3.11 -1.08 -6.36
C THR A 64 -3.33 -2.29 -7.28
N ILE A 65 -4.55 -2.84 -7.29
CA ILE A 65 -4.89 -3.96 -8.16
C ILE A 65 -4.70 -3.61 -9.63
N SER A 66 -5.03 -2.39 -10.03
CA SER A 66 -4.88 -1.96 -11.42
C SER A 66 -3.43 -1.67 -11.81
N ASN A 67 -2.55 -1.45 -10.85
CA ASN A 67 -1.15 -1.15 -11.11
C ASN A 67 -0.26 -1.73 -10.01
N PRO A 68 -0.15 -3.05 -9.92
CA PRO A 68 0.50 -3.71 -8.79
C PRO A 68 2.03 -3.55 -8.79
N ILE A 69 2.60 -3.61 -7.59
CA ILE A 69 4.04 -3.68 -7.38
C ILE A 69 4.36 -5.08 -6.87
N HIS A 70 5.21 -5.80 -7.58
CA HIS A 70 5.56 -7.19 -7.24
C HIS A 70 7.05 -7.42 -7.48
N ALA A 71 7.52 -8.63 -7.20
CA ALA A 71 8.94 -8.97 -7.26
C ALA A 71 9.61 -8.61 -8.59
N LEU A 72 8.87 -8.66 -9.71
CA LEU A 72 9.43 -8.41 -11.03
C LEU A 72 9.61 -6.92 -11.35
N ASN A 73 8.88 -6.03 -10.70
CA ASN A 73 8.95 -4.61 -11.01
C ASN A 73 9.26 -3.70 -9.81
N ILE A 74 9.47 -4.28 -8.63
CA ILE A 74 9.60 -3.50 -7.40
C ILE A 74 10.78 -2.51 -7.46
N ASP A 75 11.91 -2.92 -7.99
CA ASP A 75 13.09 -2.04 -8.02
C ASP A 75 12.83 -0.81 -8.89
N LYS A 76 12.26 -1.03 -10.06
CA LYS A 76 11.93 0.06 -10.98
C LYS A 76 10.87 0.97 -10.40
N ARG A 77 9.84 0.40 -9.77
CA ARG A 77 8.75 1.18 -9.21
C ARG A 77 9.20 2.01 -8.00
N LEU A 78 10.06 1.47 -7.15
CA LEU A 78 10.62 2.23 -6.04
C LEU A 78 11.50 3.38 -6.54
N GLU A 79 12.25 3.17 -7.61
CA GLU A 79 13.02 4.25 -8.21
C GLU A 79 12.12 5.38 -8.70
N GLU A 80 11.03 5.04 -9.39
CA GLU A 80 10.05 6.03 -9.86
C GLU A 80 9.43 6.79 -8.69
N ILE A 81 9.06 6.08 -7.63
CA ILE A 81 8.45 6.67 -6.44
C ILE A 81 9.42 7.62 -5.75
N ASN A 82 10.70 7.24 -5.66
CA ASN A 82 11.71 8.11 -5.08
C ASN A 82 11.93 9.38 -5.87
N LYS A 83 11.77 9.33 -7.19
CA LYS A 83 11.86 10.53 -8.03
C LYS A 83 10.68 11.45 -7.82
N LEU A 84 9.49 10.91 -7.62
CA LEU A 84 8.29 11.68 -7.39
C LEU A 84 8.20 12.24 -5.97
N HIS A 85 8.74 11.52 -5.02
CA HIS A 85 8.67 11.86 -3.59
C HIS A 85 10.05 11.76 -2.95
N PRO A 86 10.99 12.65 -3.31
CA PRO A 86 12.33 12.61 -2.73
C PRO A 86 12.27 12.79 -1.22
N ASP A 87 13.06 12.00 -0.52
CA ASP A 87 13.13 12.00 0.95
C ASP A 87 11.83 11.59 1.66
N ALA A 88 10.89 11.00 0.92
CA ALA A 88 9.65 10.52 1.52
C ALA A 88 9.91 9.32 2.44
N CYS A 89 9.14 9.28 3.52
CA CYS A 89 9.05 8.08 4.35
C CYS A 89 8.17 7.06 3.62
N ILE A 90 8.64 5.84 3.46
CA ILE A 90 7.90 4.79 2.76
C ILE A 90 7.32 3.82 3.78
N ILE A 91 6.00 3.65 3.72
CA ILE A 91 5.31 2.62 4.51
C ILE A 91 5.00 1.47 3.57
N GLY A 92 5.64 0.33 3.80
CA GLY A 92 5.41 -0.85 2.99
C GLY A 92 4.30 -1.72 3.56
N ILE A 93 3.38 -2.14 2.72
CA ILE A 93 2.30 -3.07 3.08
C ILE A 93 2.49 -4.32 2.25
N ASP A 94 2.74 -5.43 2.90
CA ASP A 94 3.05 -6.69 2.25
C ASP A 94 2.18 -7.80 2.84
N ALA A 95 1.71 -8.70 1.98
CA ALA A 95 0.93 -9.85 2.38
C ALA A 95 1.87 -11.03 2.68
N CYS A 96 2.08 -11.32 3.91
CA CYS A 96 2.85 -12.51 4.23
C CYS A 96 2.32 -13.22 5.44
#